data_5be95092c8433a5bd456a1ec70c62b37
#
_entry.id   5be95092c8433a5bd456a1ec70c62b37
#
_cell.length_a   1.000
_cell.length_b   1.000
_cell.length_c   1.000
_cell.angle_alpha   90.00
_cell.angle_beta   90.00
_cell.angle_gamma   90.00
#
_symmetry.space_group_name_H-M   'P 1'
#
loop_
_entity.id
_entity.type
_entity.pdbx_description
1 polymer ?
#
loop_
_entity_poly.entity_id
_entity_poly.type
_entity_poly.pdbx_seq_one_letter_code
_entity_poly.pdbx_strand_id
1 'polypeptide(L)'
;MIALILAAGYATRLYPLTINMPKALLPINNNPLIDYIIEQIETIDAVNEIIVISNHKFAENFYNWAEKLNCSKKLSVIDDNTTTEETRRGAIGDILYAIEEKNIDDEILVIAGDNFFTYSLKDYYDYYRKIGRDCVCVKKFDNRELLKQFGVALLDDKGMVIDIEEKPQNPKTDTAVYATYMYKRDTVPMFRQYIKEGNKPDAPGYFLEWLYKRKEVYAYTFNGECYDIGTPESYRSVCEEFEK
;
A
#
# COMPACT_ATOMS: atom_id res chain seq x y z
N MET A 1 -7.40 -2.90 -14.92
CA MET A 1 -6.99 -2.51 -13.53
C MET A 1 -5.56 -1.99 -13.56
N ILE A 2 -5.24 -0.97 -12.78
CA ILE A 2 -3.90 -0.41 -12.62
C ILE A 2 -3.43 -0.65 -11.19
N ALA A 3 -2.18 -1.11 -11.00
CA ALA A 3 -1.57 -1.25 -9.69
C ALA A 3 -0.72 -0.02 -9.37
N LEU A 4 -0.93 0.59 -8.20
CA LEU A 4 -0.17 1.71 -7.67
C LEU A 4 0.66 1.23 -6.49
N ILE A 5 1.99 1.31 -6.58
CA ILE A 5 2.91 1.00 -5.49
C ILE A 5 3.40 2.30 -4.88
N LEU A 6 3.08 2.53 -3.62
CA LEU A 6 3.44 3.74 -2.88
C LEU A 6 4.86 3.60 -2.32
N ALA A 7 5.83 4.28 -2.93
CA ALA A 7 7.24 4.20 -2.56
C ALA A 7 7.90 5.59 -2.37
N ALA A 8 7.09 6.65 -2.20
CA ALA A 8 7.57 8.04 -2.05
C ALA A 8 8.02 8.39 -0.62
N GLY A 9 8.00 7.45 0.32
CA GLY A 9 8.45 7.66 1.70
C GLY A 9 9.97 7.83 1.81
N TYR A 10 10.43 8.71 2.71
CA TYR A 10 11.85 8.97 2.95
C TYR A 10 12.51 7.94 3.89
N ALA A 11 11.73 7.17 4.63
CA ALA A 11 12.15 6.09 5.52
C ALA A 11 13.31 6.47 6.48
N THR A 12 13.26 7.67 7.07
CA THR A 12 14.32 8.24 7.91
C THR A 12 14.63 7.40 9.15
N ARG A 13 13.65 6.64 9.65
CA ARG A 13 13.83 5.71 10.79
C ARG A 13 14.75 4.53 10.48
N LEU A 14 15.01 4.24 9.19
CA LEU A 14 15.89 3.18 8.71
C LEU A 14 17.34 3.66 8.46
N TYR A 15 17.68 4.90 8.76
CA TYR A 15 19.06 5.37 8.59
C TYR A 15 20.03 4.51 9.39
N PRO A 16 21.23 4.20 8.83
CA PRO A 16 21.81 4.73 7.59
C PRO A 16 21.40 3.99 6.30
N LEU A 17 20.65 2.90 6.34
CA LEU A 17 20.33 2.03 5.20
C LEU A 17 19.63 2.79 4.06
N THR A 18 18.80 3.78 4.41
CA THR A 18 17.97 4.52 3.46
C THR A 18 18.47 5.94 3.17
N ILE A 19 19.74 6.25 3.48
CA ILE A 19 20.31 7.56 3.12
C ILE A 19 20.33 7.76 1.60
N ASN A 20 20.78 6.73 0.85
CA ASN A 20 20.94 6.77 -0.60
C ASN A 20 20.16 5.68 -1.34
N MET A 21 19.33 4.91 -0.63
CA MET A 21 18.56 3.80 -1.17
C MET A 21 17.12 3.89 -0.64
N PRO A 22 16.09 3.90 -1.51
CA PRO A 22 14.71 3.87 -1.02
C PRO A 22 14.42 2.54 -0.33
N LYS A 23 13.57 2.55 0.69
CA LYS A 23 13.20 1.36 1.49
C LYS A 23 12.73 0.20 0.61
N ALA A 24 11.91 0.49 -0.40
CA ALA A 24 11.36 -0.53 -1.30
C ALA A 24 12.42 -1.25 -2.16
N LEU A 25 13.62 -0.66 -2.32
CA LEU A 25 14.76 -1.28 -3.02
C LEU A 25 15.79 -1.92 -2.07
N LEU A 26 15.56 -1.92 -0.76
CA LEU A 26 16.41 -2.66 0.16
C LEU A 26 16.32 -4.16 -0.14
N PRO A 27 17.45 -4.88 -0.19
CA PRO A 27 17.47 -6.29 -0.53
C PRO A 27 16.93 -7.18 0.60
N ILE A 28 16.06 -8.12 0.26
CA ILE A 28 15.70 -9.27 1.08
C ILE A 28 16.14 -10.49 0.29
N ASN A 29 17.01 -11.33 0.84
CA ASN A 29 17.56 -12.50 0.15
C ASN A 29 18.05 -12.19 -1.29
N ASN A 30 18.86 -11.12 -1.43
CA ASN A 30 19.45 -10.60 -2.67
C ASN A 30 18.50 -9.96 -3.70
N ASN A 31 17.18 -9.98 -3.49
CA ASN A 31 16.22 -9.30 -4.35
C ASN A 31 15.66 -8.04 -3.66
N PRO A 32 15.46 -6.93 -4.37
CA PRO A 32 14.76 -5.78 -3.83
C PRO A 32 13.38 -6.16 -3.24
N LEU A 33 13.01 -5.56 -2.11
CA LEU A 33 11.70 -5.81 -1.48
C LEU A 33 10.53 -5.66 -2.46
N ILE A 34 10.59 -4.65 -3.32
CA ILE A 34 9.54 -4.36 -4.30
C ILE A 34 9.36 -5.48 -5.34
N ASP A 35 10.40 -6.27 -5.62
CA ASP A 35 10.31 -7.37 -6.60
C ASP A 35 9.30 -8.43 -6.14
N TYR A 36 9.27 -8.73 -4.83
CA TYR A 36 8.27 -9.66 -4.26
C TYR A 36 6.84 -9.12 -4.41
N ILE A 37 6.65 -7.80 -4.32
CA ILE A 37 5.35 -7.16 -4.57
C ILE A 37 4.98 -7.29 -6.05
N ILE A 38 5.93 -7.04 -6.97
CA ILE A 38 5.73 -7.16 -8.42
C ILE A 38 5.35 -8.60 -8.78
N GLU A 39 6.07 -9.59 -8.28
CA GLU A 39 5.78 -11.01 -8.52
C GLU A 39 4.34 -11.37 -8.13
N GLN A 40 3.86 -10.88 -6.99
CA GLN A 40 2.47 -11.08 -6.57
C GLN A 40 1.47 -10.36 -7.49
N ILE A 41 1.77 -9.14 -7.94
CA ILE A 41 0.90 -8.40 -8.88
C ILE A 41 0.84 -9.10 -10.24
N GLU A 42 1.92 -9.70 -10.71
CA GLU A 42 1.97 -10.43 -12.00
C GLU A 42 1.02 -11.63 -12.02
N THR A 43 0.66 -12.20 -10.86
CA THR A 43 -0.34 -13.28 -10.76
C THR A 43 -1.77 -12.83 -11.09
N ILE A 44 -2.01 -11.51 -11.18
CA ILE A 44 -3.34 -10.94 -11.47
C ILE A 44 -3.40 -10.54 -12.94
N ASP A 45 -4.00 -11.38 -13.80
CA ASP A 45 -4.11 -11.13 -15.25
C ASP A 45 -4.78 -9.79 -15.58
N ALA A 46 -5.72 -9.35 -14.77
CA ALA A 46 -6.47 -8.10 -14.97
C ALA A 46 -5.65 -6.82 -14.74
N VAL A 47 -4.47 -6.92 -14.12
CA VAL A 47 -3.56 -5.78 -14.02
C VAL A 47 -2.83 -5.58 -15.33
N ASN A 48 -3.03 -4.42 -15.96
CA ASN A 48 -2.42 -4.08 -17.25
C ASN A 48 -1.16 -3.22 -17.09
N GLU A 49 -1.10 -2.43 -16.03
CA GLU A 49 0.01 -1.51 -15.75
C GLU A 49 0.29 -1.46 -14.25
N ILE A 50 1.58 -1.39 -13.91
CA ILE A 50 2.11 -1.16 -12.57
C ILE A 50 2.77 0.21 -12.57
N ILE A 51 2.39 1.06 -11.62
CA ILE A 51 2.95 2.41 -11.46
C ILE A 51 3.58 2.49 -10.08
N VAL A 52 4.89 2.72 -10.04
CA VAL A 52 5.63 2.99 -8.80
C VAL A 52 5.71 4.49 -8.59
N ILE A 53 5.28 4.97 -7.44
CA ILE A 53 5.31 6.39 -7.11
C ILE A 53 6.47 6.63 -6.15
N SER A 54 7.44 7.42 -6.59
CA SER A 54 8.66 7.78 -5.83
C SER A 54 8.71 9.27 -5.56
N ASN A 55 9.41 9.67 -4.51
CA ASN A 55 9.84 11.05 -4.34
C ASN A 55 11.03 11.37 -5.27
N HIS A 56 11.31 12.66 -5.48
CA HIS A 56 12.37 13.11 -6.37
C HIS A 56 13.77 12.61 -5.96
N LYS A 57 14.04 12.52 -4.66
CA LYS A 57 15.34 12.05 -4.15
C LYS A 57 15.69 10.64 -4.65
N PHE A 58 14.69 9.78 -4.78
CA PHE A 58 14.90 8.37 -5.09
C PHE A 58 14.39 7.95 -6.49
N ALA A 59 13.82 8.87 -7.26
CA ALA A 59 13.27 8.56 -8.58
C ALA A 59 14.29 7.87 -9.49
N GLU A 60 15.54 8.35 -9.51
CA GLU A 60 16.63 7.75 -10.31
C GLU A 60 16.94 6.30 -9.89
N ASN A 61 16.87 6.00 -8.58
CA ASN A 61 17.05 4.62 -8.09
C ASN A 61 15.98 3.69 -8.69
N PHE A 62 14.72 4.16 -8.74
CA PHE A 62 13.61 3.38 -9.29
C PHE A 62 13.67 3.29 -10.82
N TYR A 63 14.10 4.32 -11.53
CA TYR A 63 14.31 4.24 -12.99
C TYR A 63 15.35 3.18 -13.32
N ASN A 64 16.53 3.23 -12.66
CA ASN A 64 17.61 2.28 -12.86
C ASN A 64 17.23 0.83 -12.46
N TRP A 65 16.36 0.66 -11.47
CA TRP A 65 15.81 -0.64 -11.10
C TRP A 65 14.81 -1.14 -12.16
N ALA A 66 13.86 -0.30 -12.58
CA ALA A 66 12.83 -0.67 -13.53
C ALA A 66 13.40 -1.10 -14.91
N GLU A 67 14.49 -0.47 -15.37
CA GLU A 67 15.19 -0.85 -16.62
C GLU A 67 15.76 -2.28 -16.56
N LYS A 68 16.06 -2.79 -15.38
CA LYS A 68 16.67 -4.12 -15.19
C LYS A 68 15.66 -5.20 -14.86
N LEU A 69 14.47 -4.80 -14.41
CA LEU A 69 13.43 -5.73 -14.02
C LEU A 69 12.79 -6.37 -15.25
N ASN A 70 12.76 -7.70 -15.27
CA ASN A 70 11.97 -8.43 -16.25
C ASN A 70 10.52 -8.58 -15.76
N CYS A 71 9.65 -7.68 -16.15
CA CYS A 71 8.25 -7.67 -15.77
C CYS A 71 7.35 -7.92 -16.98
N SER A 72 6.38 -8.82 -16.85
CA SER A 72 5.42 -9.12 -17.92
C SER A 72 4.35 -8.05 -18.12
N LYS A 73 4.19 -7.16 -17.14
CA LYS A 73 3.25 -6.04 -17.18
C LYS A 73 3.96 -4.76 -17.61
N LYS A 74 3.19 -3.81 -18.15
CA LYS A 74 3.72 -2.47 -18.35
C LYS A 74 4.09 -1.87 -17.00
N LEU A 75 5.37 -1.50 -16.81
CA LEU A 75 5.90 -0.88 -15.60
C LEU A 75 6.27 0.57 -15.88
N SER A 76 5.86 1.46 -15.01
CA SER A 76 6.26 2.87 -15.06
C SER A 76 6.58 3.41 -13.67
N VAL A 77 7.48 4.38 -13.60
CA VAL A 77 7.84 5.09 -12.38
C VAL A 77 7.37 6.53 -12.52
N ILE A 78 6.76 7.08 -11.47
CA ILE A 78 6.37 8.49 -11.38
C ILE A 78 7.17 9.14 -10.26
N ASP A 79 7.84 10.25 -10.57
CA ASP A 79 8.41 11.18 -9.60
C ASP A 79 7.30 12.13 -9.11
N ASP A 80 7.02 12.15 -7.81
CA ASP A 80 6.02 13.02 -7.19
C ASP A 80 6.50 14.49 -7.07
N ASN A 81 7.77 14.75 -7.48
CA ASN A 81 8.47 16.03 -7.42
C ASN A 81 8.70 16.57 -5.99
N THR A 82 8.53 15.76 -4.94
CA THR A 82 8.87 16.17 -3.57
C THR A 82 10.33 15.89 -3.26
N THR A 83 11.00 16.83 -2.59
CA THR A 83 12.45 16.78 -2.36
C THR A 83 12.83 16.58 -0.89
N THR A 84 11.88 16.79 0.04
CA THR A 84 12.10 16.66 1.48
C THR A 84 10.90 16.01 2.18
N GLU A 85 11.13 15.48 3.39
CA GLU A 85 10.08 14.91 4.23
C GLU A 85 8.93 15.91 4.53
N GLU A 86 9.26 17.20 4.65
CA GLU A 86 8.29 18.26 4.96
C GLU A 86 7.38 18.59 3.76
N THR A 87 7.89 18.39 2.54
CA THR A 87 7.15 18.68 1.29
C THR A 87 6.39 17.50 0.75
N ARG A 88 6.48 16.32 1.38
CA ARG A 88 5.81 15.10 0.92
C ARG A 88 4.32 15.31 0.73
N ARG A 89 3.75 14.67 -0.27
CA ARG A 89 2.30 14.72 -0.56
C ARG A 89 1.48 13.88 0.43
N GLY A 90 2.10 12.87 1.05
CA GLY A 90 1.41 11.82 1.78
C GLY A 90 0.78 10.77 0.86
N ALA A 91 0.52 9.59 1.39
CA ALA A 91 0.11 8.44 0.58
C ALA A 91 -1.16 8.69 -0.26
N ILE A 92 -2.16 9.37 0.29
CA ILE A 92 -3.39 9.72 -0.44
C ILE A 92 -3.10 10.80 -1.50
N GLY A 93 -2.22 11.76 -1.17
CA GLY A 93 -1.75 12.77 -2.11
C GLY A 93 -1.00 12.15 -3.30
N ASP A 94 -0.17 11.15 -3.05
CA ASP A 94 0.57 10.40 -4.08
C ASP A 94 -0.38 9.59 -4.98
N ILE A 95 -1.40 8.94 -4.39
CA ILE A 95 -2.44 8.25 -5.18
C ILE A 95 -3.16 9.25 -6.08
N LEU A 96 -3.61 10.39 -5.56
CA LEU A 96 -4.28 11.41 -6.36
C LEU A 96 -3.37 11.96 -7.46
N TYR A 97 -2.10 12.23 -7.13
CA TYR A 97 -1.12 12.70 -8.10
C TYR A 97 -0.94 11.69 -9.26
N ALA A 98 -0.81 10.40 -8.96
CA ALA A 98 -0.73 9.36 -9.98
C ALA A 98 -2.01 9.26 -10.83
N ILE A 99 -3.19 9.37 -10.21
CA ILE A 99 -4.48 9.37 -10.90
C ILE A 99 -4.54 10.54 -11.91
N GLU A 100 -4.11 11.73 -11.51
CA GLU A 100 -4.15 12.93 -12.35
C GLU A 100 -3.08 12.89 -13.45
N GLU A 101 -1.84 12.54 -13.11
CA GLU A 101 -0.70 12.50 -14.04
C GLU A 101 -0.91 11.47 -15.16
N LYS A 102 -1.46 10.30 -14.81
CA LYS A 102 -1.72 9.22 -15.77
C LYS A 102 -3.14 9.18 -16.33
N ASN A 103 -3.99 10.12 -15.92
CA ASN A 103 -5.41 10.17 -16.30
C ASN A 103 -6.11 8.81 -16.05
N ILE A 104 -5.92 8.25 -14.84
CA ILE A 104 -6.43 6.92 -14.50
C ILE A 104 -7.95 6.96 -14.38
N ASP A 105 -8.61 6.18 -15.23
CA ASP A 105 -10.06 5.96 -15.26
C ASP A 105 -10.35 4.46 -15.31
N ASP A 106 -9.84 3.72 -14.32
CA ASP A 106 -9.97 2.26 -14.19
C ASP A 106 -10.02 1.87 -12.70
N GLU A 107 -10.31 0.61 -12.41
CA GLU A 107 -10.12 0.03 -11.07
C GLU A 107 -8.65 0.08 -10.68
N ILE A 108 -8.35 0.36 -9.41
CA ILE A 108 -6.97 0.43 -8.93
C ILE A 108 -6.71 -0.56 -7.78
N LEU A 109 -5.53 -1.16 -7.81
CA LEU A 109 -4.91 -1.87 -6.69
C LEU A 109 -3.85 -0.95 -6.10
N VAL A 110 -3.97 -0.57 -4.83
CA VAL A 110 -2.99 0.26 -4.11
C VAL A 110 -2.25 -0.58 -3.10
N ILE A 111 -0.93 -0.56 -3.13
CA ILE A 111 -0.06 -1.32 -2.22
C ILE A 111 1.02 -0.40 -1.66
N ALA A 112 1.26 -0.45 -0.35
CA ALA A 112 2.44 0.18 0.24
C ALA A 112 3.71 -0.57 -0.19
N GLY A 113 4.64 0.11 -0.83
CA GLY A 113 5.88 -0.47 -1.38
C GLY A 113 6.94 -0.82 -0.33
N ASP A 114 6.61 -0.67 0.94
CA ASP A 114 7.50 -0.87 2.07
C ASP A 114 7.11 -2.05 2.96
N ASN A 115 6.10 -2.81 2.59
CA ASN A 115 5.65 -4.01 3.29
C ASN A 115 6.14 -5.27 2.56
N PHE A 116 6.79 -6.17 3.30
CA PHE A 116 7.05 -7.52 2.84
C PHE A 116 5.91 -8.43 3.29
N PHE A 117 5.29 -9.17 2.38
CA PHE A 117 4.16 -10.04 2.71
C PHE A 117 4.19 -11.37 1.95
N THR A 118 3.56 -12.40 2.53
CA THR A 118 3.52 -13.76 1.99
C THR A 118 2.10 -14.20 1.57
N TYR A 119 1.09 -13.35 1.72
CA TYR A 119 -0.27 -13.67 1.28
C TYR A 119 -0.43 -13.49 -0.23
N SER A 120 -1.40 -14.24 -0.80
CA SER A 120 -1.70 -14.23 -2.23
C SER A 120 -2.53 -13.00 -2.62
N LEU A 121 -1.98 -12.14 -3.49
CA LEU A 121 -2.75 -11.06 -4.12
C LEU A 121 -3.78 -11.60 -5.12
N LYS A 122 -3.54 -12.78 -5.71
CA LYS A 122 -4.51 -13.43 -6.59
C LYS A 122 -5.78 -13.82 -5.83
N ASP A 123 -5.65 -14.41 -4.64
CA ASP A 123 -6.80 -14.77 -3.82
C ASP A 123 -7.58 -13.54 -3.36
N TYR A 124 -6.86 -12.47 -3.01
CA TYR A 124 -7.48 -11.18 -2.69
C TYR A 124 -8.22 -10.59 -3.89
N TYR A 125 -7.64 -10.65 -5.08
CA TYR A 125 -8.30 -10.22 -6.32
C TYR A 125 -9.56 -11.05 -6.62
N ASP A 126 -9.51 -12.38 -6.46
CA ASP A 126 -10.67 -13.24 -6.67
C ASP A 126 -11.81 -12.93 -5.69
N TYR A 127 -11.45 -12.63 -4.43
CA TYR A 127 -12.42 -12.12 -3.45
C TYR A 127 -13.04 -10.80 -3.89
N TYR A 128 -12.21 -9.81 -4.28
CA TYR A 128 -12.66 -8.51 -4.79
C TYR A 128 -13.63 -8.65 -5.98
N ARG A 129 -13.31 -9.55 -6.93
CA ARG A 129 -14.18 -9.82 -8.07
C ARG A 129 -15.52 -10.42 -7.65
N LYS A 130 -15.51 -11.34 -6.69
CA LYS A 130 -16.71 -11.98 -6.15
C LYS A 130 -17.61 -11.00 -5.41
N ILE A 131 -17.03 -10.12 -4.60
CA ILE A 131 -17.78 -9.12 -3.82
C ILE A 131 -18.27 -7.99 -4.72
N GLY A 132 -17.50 -7.56 -5.71
CA GLY A 132 -17.85 -6.48 -6.63
C GLY A 132 -17.93 -5.10 -5.98
N ARG A 133 -17.23 -4.89 -4.86
CA ARG A 133 -17.14 -3.65 -4.08
C ARG A 133 -15.69 -3.28 -3.81
N ASP A 134 -15.47 -2.09 -3.25
CA ASP A 134 -14.17 -1.71 -2.73
C ASP A 134 -13.74 -2.67 -1.62
N CYS A 135 -12.47 -3.05 -1.60
CA CYS A 135 -11.95 -4.03 -0.65
C CYS A 135 -10.64 -3.59 -0.01
N VAL A 136 -10.40 -4.09 1.20
CA VAL A 136 -9.14 -3.88 1.95
C VAL A 136 -8.67 -5.19 2.58
N CYS A 137 -7.34 -5.37 2.67
CA CYS A 137 -6.76 -6.50 3.39
C CYS A 137 -6.77 -6.26 4.90
N VAL A 138 -7.16 -7.27 5.67
CA VAL A 138 -7.16 -7.23 7.13
C VAL A 138 -6.57 -8.52 7.72
N LYS A 139 -6.05 -8.41 8.96
CA LYS A 139 -5.62 -9.55 9.77
C LYS A 139 -5.96 -9.30 11.23
N LYS A 140 -6.29 -10.37 11.97
CA LYS A 140 -6.51 -10.29 13.40
C LYS A 140 -5.20 -10.35 14.17
N PHE A 141 -5.10 -9.55 15.22
CA PHE A 141 -3.98 -9.49 16.14
C PHE A 141 -4.41 -9.62 17.59
N ASP A 142 -3.75 -10.51 18.31
CA ASP A 142 -3.97 -10.65 19.77
C ASP A 142 -3.31 -9.52 20.57
N ASN A 143 -2.29 -8.85 20.00
CA ASN A 143 -1.55 -7.79 20.69
C ASN A 143 -2.15 -6.41 20.41
N ARG A 144 -2.86 -5.85 21.39
CA ARG A 144 -3.52 -4.55 21.32
C ARG A 144 -2.56 -3.37 21.17
N GLU A 145 -1.33 -3.44 21.66
CA GLU A 145 -0.36 -2.37 21.53
C GLU A 145 0.12 -2.23 20.08
N LEU A 146 0.27 -3.35 19.35
CA LEU A 146 0.59 -3.32 17.94
C LEU A 146 -0.55 -2.71 17.11
N LEU A 147 -1.80 -2.93 17.48
CA LEU A 147 -2.96 -2.37 16.76
C LEU A 147 -2.97 -0.84 16.70
N LYS A 148 -2.33 -0.16 17.65
CA LYS A 148 -2.20 1.32 17.65
C LYS A 148 -1.38 1.86 16.48
N GLN A 149 -0.66 1.01 15.77
CA GLN A 149 0.16 1.39 14.62
C GLN A 149 -0.57 1.23 13.27
N PHE A 150 -1.73 0.56 13.28
CA PHE A 150 -2.54 0.24 12.11
C PHE A 150 -3.88 0.99 12.12
N GLY A 151 -4.54 1.01 10.96
CA GLY A 151 -5.97 1.20 10.94
C GLY A 151 -6.65 -0.01 11.61
N VAL A 152 -7.71 0.22 12.37
CA VAL A 152 -8.46 -0.84 13.06
C VAL A 152 -9.91 -0.82 12.64
N ALA A 153 -10.39 -1.94 12.09
CA ALA A 153 -11.74 -2.05 11.52
C ALA A 153 -12.67 -2.89 12.39
N LEU A 154 -13.94 -2.50 12.46
CA LEU A 154 -15.05 -3.32 12.90
C LEU A 154 -15.82 -3.82 11.68
N LEU A 155 -16.05 -5.12 11.62
CA LEU A 155 -16.72 -5.77 10.49
C LEU A 155 -18.07 -6.35 10.93
N ASP A 156 -19.02 -6.38 10.01
CA ASP A 156 -20.24 -7.17 10.18
C ASP A 156 -20.01 -8.66 9.88
N ASP A 157 -21.05 -9.47 10.02
CA ASP A 157 -20.99 -10.92 9.78
C ASP A 157 -20.70 -11.31 8.32
N LYS A 158 -20.80 -10.36 7.39
CA LYS A 158 -20.53 -10.56 5.97
C LYS A 158 -19.15 -10.03 5.55
N GLY A 159 -18.37 -9.46 6.50
CA GLY A 159 -17.08 -8.85 6.26
C GLY A 159 -17.15 -7.42 5.73
N MET A 160 -18.31 -6.75 5.81
CA MET A 160 -18.43 -5.34 5.48
C MET A 160 -17.86 -4.47 6.60
N VAL A 161 -17.10 -3.44 6.26
CA VAL A 161 -16.59 -2.46 7.22
C VAL A 161 -17.73 -1.59 7.72
N ILE A 162 -18.01 -1.62 9.01
CA ILE A 162 -19.06 -0.84 9.69
C ILE A 162 -18.49 0.25 10.59
N ASP A 163 -17.23 0.15 10.98
CA ASP A 163 -16.46 1.21 11.64
C ASP A 163 -14.97 1.01 11.33
N ILE A 164 -14.21 2.10 11.27
CA ILE A 164 -12.75 2.07 11.14
C ILE A 164 -12.14 3.32 11.73
N GLU A 165 -10.99 3.17 12.37
CA GLU A 165 -10.21 4.25 12.94
C GLU A 165 -8.72 4.06 12.62
N GLU A 166 -8.09 5.08 12.03
CA GLU A 166 -6.66 5.04 11.70
C GLU A 166 -5.82 5.33 12.94
N LYS A 167 -4.97 4.37 13.33
CA LYS A 167 -4.06 4.47 14.48
C LYS A 167 -4.75 4.89 15.79
N PRO A 168 -5.79 4.15 16.21
CA PRO A 168 -6.54 4.48 17.41
C PRO A 168 -5.69 4.35 18.67
N GLN A 169 -5.85 5.28 19.61
CA GLN A 169 -5.22 5.15 20.93
C GLN A 169 -5.81 3.98 21.75
N ASN A 170 -7.11 3.70 21.53
CA ASN A 170 -7.83 2.62 22.18
C ASN A 170 -8.55 1.75 21.14
N PRO A 171 -7.85 0.75 20.54
CA PRO A 171 -8.44 -0.12 19.51
C PRO A 171 -9.73 -0.81 19.97
N LYS A 172 -10.81 -0.65 19.21
CA LYS A 172 -12.13 -1.23 19.54
C LYS A 172 -12.25 -2.71 19.19
N THR A 173 -11.43 -3.17 18.24
CA THR A 173 -11.41 -4.56 17.77
C THR A 173 -9.98 -5.09 17.69
N ASP A 174 -9.84 -6.36 17.30
CA ASP A 174 -8.58 -7.05 17.06
C ASP A 174 -8.16 -7.05 15.58
N THR A 175 -8.89 -6.36 14.70
CA THR A 175 -8.76 -6.45 13.25
C THR A 175 -7.96 -5.28 12.69
N ALA A 176 -6.69 -5.54 12.38
CA ALA A 176 -5.79 -4.57 11.73
C ALA A 176 -6.03 -4.47 10.23
N VAL A 177 -5.98 -3.25 9.71
CA VAL A 177 -6.07 -2.94 8.28
C VAL A 177 -4.67 -2.77 7.71
N TYR A 178 -4.39 -3.46 6.63
CA TYR A 178 -3.12 -3.38 5.92
C TYR A 178 -3.22 -2.47 4.69
N ALA A 179 -2.11 -1.84 4.35
CA ALA A 179 -2.04 -0.90 3.23
C ALA A 179 -2.03 -1.63 1.86
N THR A 180 -3.07 -2.44 1.65
CA THR A 180 -3.37 -3.13 0.39
C THR A 180 -4.86 -3.01 0.12
N TYR A 181 -5.21 -2.22 -0.89
CA TYR A 181 -6.58 -1.82 -1.20
C TYR A 181 -6.92 -2.09 -2.66
N MET A 182 -8.13 -2.54 -2.95
CA MET A 182 -8.70 -2.59 -4.30
C MET A 182 -9.91 -1.68 -4.37
N TYR A 183 -9.83 -0.66 -5.22
CA TYR A 183 -10.89 0.32 -5.40
C TYR A 183 -11.56 0.19 -6.76
N LYS A 184 -12.86 0.30 -6.76
CA LYS A 184 -13.69 0.34 -7.98
C LYS A 184 -13.42 1.64 -8.76
N ARG A 185 -13.64 1.59 -10.07
CA ARG A 185 -13.46 2.74 -10.97
C ARG A 185 -14.21 3.99 -10.50
N ASP A 186 -15.42 3.84 -9.96
CA ASP A 186 -16.23 4.95 -9.46
C ASP A 186 -15.75 5.52 -8.11
N THR A 187 -14.83 4.84 -7.42
CA THR A 187 -14.13 5.34 -6.23
C THR A 187 -12.92 6.21 -6.58
N VAL A 188 -12.29 5.99 -7.74
CA VAL A 188 -11.08 6.72 -8.15
C VAL A 188 -11.26 8.24 -8.15
N PRO A 189 -12.33 8.85 -8.70
CA PRO A 189 -12.55 10.30 -8.61
C PRO A 189 -12.80 10.80 -7.18
N MET A 190 -13.14 9.94 -6.23
CA MET A 190 -13.41 10.30 -4.85
C MET A 190 -12.13 10.69 -4.08
N PHE A 191 -10.94 10.30 -4.53
CA PHE A 191 -9.66 10.78 -3.97
C PHE A 191 -9.54 12.31 -4.11
N ARG A 192 -9.92 12.86 -5.26
CA ARG A 192 -9.95 14.32 -5.47
C ARG A 192 -10.98 15.01 -4.57
N GLN A 193 -12.15 14.41 -4.38
CA GLN A 193 -13.15 14.92 -3.47
C GLN A 193 -12.64 14.94 -2.03
N TYR A 194 -12.02 13.84 -1.58
CA TYR A 194 -11.44 13.71 -0.25
C TYR A 194 -10.44 14.84 0.07
N ILE A 195 -9.51 15.11 -0.84
CA ILE A 195 -8.51 16.17 -0.67
C ILE A 195 -9.16 17.56 -0.70
N LYS A 196 -10.13 17.80 -1.61
CA LYS A 196 -10.86 19.08 -1.68
C LYS A 196 -11.67 19.39 -0.41
N GLU A 197 -12.13 18.39 0.32
CA GLU A 197 -12.81 18.54 1.62
C GLU A 197 -11.84 18.89 2.75
N GLY A 198 -10.53 19.01 2.50
CA GLY A 198 -9.51 19.37 3.49
C GLY A 198 -9.09 18.22 4.41
N ASN A 199 -9.33 16.98 4.02
CA ASN A 199 -8.94 15.81 4.80
C ASN A 199 -7.42 15.53 4.74
N LYS A 200 -6.90 14.77 5.71
CA LYS A 200 -5.48 14.47 5.85
C LYS A 200 -4.98 13.56 4.70
N PRO A 201 -3.90 13.93 3.99
CA PRO A 201 -3.38 13.14 2.87
C PRO A 201 -2.39 12.03 3.28
N ASP A 202 -1.98 11.95 4.56
CA ASP A 202 -0.80 11.20 4.98
C ASP A 202 -0.96 9.67 4.87
N ALA A 203 -1.89 9.08 5.62
CA ALA A 203 -2.06 7.63 5.69
C ALA A 203 -3.27 7.16 4.88
N PRO A 204 -3.16 6.04 4.11
CA PRO A 204 -4.27 5.56 3.28
C PRO A 204 -5.53 5.21 4.10
N GLY A 205 -5.38 4.83 5.36
CA GLY A 205 -6.49 4.51 6.27
C GLY A 205 -7.41 5.69 6.52
N TYR A 206 -6.93 6.95 6.49
CA TYR A 206 -7.81 8.11 6.59
C TYR A 206 -8.79 8.23 5.42
N PHE A 207 -8.38 7.84 4.21
CA PHE A 207 -9.31 7.76 3.10
C PHE A 207 -10.37 6.69 3.34
N LEU A 208 -9.99 5.56 3.91
CA LEU A 208 -10.91 4.47 4.22
C LEU A 208 -11.92 4.88 5.31
N GLU A 209 -11.51 5.63 6.36
CA GLU A 209 -12.40 6.23 7.38
C GLU A 209 -13.45 7.17 6.79
N TRP A 210 -13.10 7.86 5.72
CA TRP A 210 -13.99 8.76 5.02
C TRP A 210 -14.90 7.99 4.05
N LEU A 211 -14.34 6.96 3.37
CA LEU A 211 -14.99 6.22 2.30
C LEU A 211 -16.11 5.32 2.82
N TYR A 212 -15.90 4.56 3.92
CA TYR A 212 -16.88 3.59 4.40
C TYR A 212 -18.23 4.23 4.79
N LYS A 213 -18.25 5.52 5.09
CA LYS A 213 -19.47 6.31 5.36
C LYS A 213 -20.24 6.67 4.09
N ARG A 214 -19.68 6.44 2.92
CA ARG A 214 -20.19 6.85 1.60
C ARG A 214 -20.42 5.69 0.65
N LYS A 215 -19.64 4.62 0.80
CA LYS A 215 -19.70 3.43 -0.01
C LYS A 215 -19.46 2.19 0.85
N GLU A 216 -20.00 1.06 0.39
CA GLU A 216 -19.71 -0.24 0.99
C GLU A 216 -18.24 -0.63 0.70
N VAL A 217 -17.50 -0.96 1.75
CA VAL A 217 -16.15 -1.49 1.71
C VAL A 217 -16.13 -2.83 2.41
N TYR A 218 -15.50 -3.82 1.81
CA TYR A 218 -15.40 -5.17 2.37
C TYR A 218 -13.96 -5.51 2.74
N ALA A 219 -13.82 -6.28 3.79
CA ALA A 219 -12.53 -6.73 4.30
C ALA A 219 -12.22 -8.16 3.82
N TYR A 220 -11.04 -8.35 3.25
CA TYR A 220 -10.46 -9.66 2.98
C TYR A 220 -9.50 -10.05 4.09
N THR A 221 -9.85 -11.08 4.86
CA THR A 221 -8.95 -11.63 5.86
C THR A 221 -7.97 -12.56 5.18
N PHE A 222 -6.70 -12.14 5.08
CA PHE A 222 -5.68 -12.94 4.40
C PHE A 222 -5.04 -13.99 5.32
N ASN A 223 -4.57 -15.07 4.69
CA ASN A 223 -3.70 -16.07 5.29
C ASN A 223 -2.25 -15.77 4.90
N GLY A 224 -1.31 -15.86 5.84
CA GLY A 224 0.09 -15.51 5.64
C GLY A 224 0.52 -14.38 6.56
N GLU A 225 1.75 -13.88 6.35
CA GLU A 225 2.35 -12.83 7.15
C GLU A 225 2.50 -11.54 6.34
N CYS A 226 2.59 -10.43 7.07
CA CYS A 226 2.96 -9.14 6.54
C CYS A 226 3.88 -8.45 7.54
N TYR A 227 5.06 -8.09 7.10
CA TYR A 227 6.13 -7.53 7.91
C TYR A 227 6.27 -6.04 7.59
N ASP A 228 6.01 -5.19 8.58
CA ASP A 228 6.33 -3.75 8.48
C ASP A 228 7.82 -3.56 8.76
N ILE A 229 8.57 -3.23 7.74
CA ILE A 229 10.00 -2.93 7.83
C ILE A 229 10.15 -1.45 8.22
N GLY A 230 9.93 -1.14 9.50
CA GLY A 230 9.94 0.24 10.02
C GLY A 230 11.24 0.68 10.67
N THR A 231 12.11 -0.27 11.07
CA THR A 231 13.38 -0.01 11.78
C THR A 231 14.50 -0.93 11.26
N PRO A 232 15.79 -0.61 11.50
CA PRO A 232 16.90 -1.50 11.16
C PRO A 232 16.79 -2.89 11.81
N GLU A 233 16.18 -2.98 13.00
CA GLU A 233 15.96 -4.24 13.72
C GLU A 233 14.91 -5.09 13.00
N SER A 234 13.75 -4.51 12.64
CA SER A 234 12.71 -5.23 11.90
C SER A 234 13.18 -5.66 10.52
N TYR A 235 14.01 -4.84 9.84
CA TYR A 235 14.63 -5.22 8.58
C TYR A 235 15.56 -6.43 8.72
N ARG A 236 16.45 -6.43 9.72
CA ARG A 236 17.35 -7.57 9.98
C ARG A 236 16.57 -8.84 10.29
N SER A 237 15.53 -8.75 11.12
CA SER A 237 14.70 -9.89 11.48
C SER A 237 14.05 -10.54 10.24
N VAL A 238 13.56 -9.73 9.30
CA VAL A 238 12.99 -10.22 8.04
C VAL A 238 14.08 -10.88 7.18
N CYS A 239 15.26 -10.26 7.02
CA CYS A 239 16.37 -10.87 6.28
C CYS A 239 16.75 -12.24 6.87
N GLU A 240 16.93 -12.35 8.19
CA GLU A 240 17.29 -13.61 8.86
C GLU A 240 16.23 -14.71 8.69
N GLU A 241 14.93 -14.34 8.67
CA GLU A 241 13.84 -15.28 8.47
C GLU A 241 13.79 -15.85 7.04
N PHE A 242 14.18 -15.06 6.05
CA PHE A 242 14.10 -15.42 4.63
C PHE A 242 15.47 -15.73 3.98
N GLU A 243 16.58 -15.74 4.72
CA GLU A 243 17.92 -16.18 4.27
C GLU A 243 18.07 -17.71 4.09
N LYS A 244 16.98 -18.48 4.13
CA LYS A 244 17.00 -19.96 4.09
C LYS A 244 16.79 -20.52 2.69
#